data_0e844fecc879e028bca1b0c663d14b43
#
_entry.id   0e844fecc879e028bca1b0c663d14b43
#
_cell.length_a   1.000
_cell.length_b   1.000
_cell.length_c   1.000
_cell.angle_alpha   90.00
_cell.angle_beta   90.00
_cell.angle_gamma   90.00
#
_symmetry.space_group_name_H-M   'P 1'
#
loop_
_entity.id
_entity.type
_entity.pdbx_description
1 polymer ?
#
loop_
_entity_poly.entity_id
_entity_poly.type
_entity_poly.pdbx_seq_one_letter_code
_entity_poly.pdbx_strand_id
1 'polypeptide(L)' 'MAITSYIDSNGLRLMVTQLPLGAFDLYFSNGIISTCYTQEELQDFLQRNNFQKC' A
#
# COMPACT_ATOMS: atom_id res chain seq x y z
N MET A 1 -11.37 -2.88 -10.76
CA MET A 1 -10.20 -3.03 -9.89
C MET A 1 -9.85 -1.67 -9.32
N ALA A 2 -9.77 -1.55 -8.02
CA ALA A 2 -9.51 -0.27 -7.36
C ALA A 2 -8.02 -0.15 -7.04
N ILE A 3 -7.44 0.98 -7.44
CA ILE A 3 -6.04 1.28 -7.14
C ILE A 3 -6.01 2.57 -6.34
N THR A 4 -5.32 2.56 -5.20
CA THR A 4 -5.17 3.74 -4.36
C THR A 4 -3.69 4.08 -4.26
N SER A 5 -3.35 5.35 -4.37
CA SER A 5 -1.97 5.81 -4.31
C SER A 5 -1.68 6.47 -2.96
N TYR A 6 -0.48 6.24 -2.47
CA TYR A 6 0.01 6.81 -1.21
C TYR A 6 1.42 7.33 -1.41
N ILE A 7 1.85 8.20 -0.50
CA ILE A 7 3.22 8.72 -0.51
C ILE A 7 3.69 8.86 0.94
N ASP A 8 4.96 8.52 1.20
CA ASP A 8 5.52 8.67 2.54
C ASP A 8 6.26 10.01 2.68
N SER A 9 6.82 10.24 3.87
CA SER A 9 7.50 11.50 4.16
C SER A 9 8.81 11.69 3.38
N ASN A 10 9.34 10.62 2.81
CA ASN A 10 10.57 10.66 2.01
C ASN A 10 10.28 10.73 0.50
N GLY A 11 9.02 10.79 0.11
CA GLY A 11 8.64 10.86 -1.29
C GLY A 11 8.50 9.52 -1.97
N LEU A 12 8.64 8.41 -1.26
CA LEU A 12 8.40 7.09 -1.82
C LEU A 12 6.92 6.91 -2.10
N ARG A 13 6.58 6.52 -3.33
CA ARG A 13 5.21 6.30 -3.74
C ARG A 13 4.84 4.83 -3.64
N LEU A 14 3.59 4.60 -3.29
CA LEU A 14 3.05 3.26 -3.14
C LEU A 14 1.70 3.21 -3.84
N MET A 15 1.52 2.17 -4.67
CA MET A 15 0.23 1.89 -5.29
C MET A 15 -0.31 0.60 -4.69
N VAL A 16 -1.53 0.67 -4.17
CA VAL A 16 -2.19 -0.47 -3.52
C VAL A 16 -3.33 -0.93 -4.41
N THR A 17 -3.29 -2.19 -4.82
CA THR A 17 -4.33 -2.82 -5.64
C THR A 17 -5.10 -3.81 -4.77
N GLN A 18 -6.41 -3.64 -4.72
CA GLN A 18 -7.27 -4.56 -3.99
C GLN A 18 -7.50 -5.82 -4.81
N LEU A 19 -7.23 -6.96 -4.20
CA LEU A 19 -7.41 -8.26 -4.82
C LEU A 19 -8.71 -8.91 -4.33
N PRO A 20 -9.21 -9.95 -5.02
CA PRO A 20 -10.29 -10.77 -4.48
C PRO A 20 -9.90 -11.32 -3.11
N LEU A 21 -10.89 -11.67 -2.29
CA LEU A 21 -10.71 -12.28 -0.98
C LEU A 21 -10.09 -11.35 0.07
N GLY A 22 -10.05 -10.05 -0.21
CA GLY A 22 -9.63 -9.06 0.79
C GLY A 22 -8.15 -8.86 0.92
N ALA A 23 -7.33 -9.40 0.02
CA ALA A 23 -5.89 -9.15 0.01
C ALA A 23 -5.55 -7.89 -0.80
N PHE A 24 -4.31 -7.42 -0.65
CA PHE A 24 -3.85 -6.22 -1.34
C PHE A 24 -2.43 -6.43 -1.85
N ASP A 25 -2.18 -6.05 -3.10
CA ASP A 25 -0.82 -5.98 -3.64
C ASP A 25 -0.29 -4.56 -3.47
N LEU A 26 0.96 -4.46 -3.06
CA LEU A 26 1.64 -3.19 -2.82
C LEU A 26 2.80 -3.07 -3.79
N TYR A 27 2.76 -2.00 -4.62
CA TYR A 27 3.81 -1.72 -5.60
C TYR A 27 4.49 -0.41 -5.22
N PHE A 28 5.76 -0.49 -4.85
CA PHE A 28 6.53 0.67 -4.44
C PHE A 28 7.29 1.25 -5.63
N SER A 29 7.50 2.57 -5.62
CA SER A 29 8.19 3.25 -6.72
C SER A 29 9.66 2.85 -6.85
N ASN A 30 10.24 2.23 -5.83
CA ASN A 30 11.62 1.72 -5.88
C ASN A 30 11.71 0.30 -6.45
N GLY A 31 10.60 -0.26 -6.93
CA GLY A 31 10.59 -1.59 -7.55
C GLY A 31 10.25 -2.74 -6.60
N ILE A 32 10.10 -2.46 -5.32
CA ILE A 32 9.71 -3.50 -4.36
C ILE A 32 8.22 -3.80 -4.50
N ILE A 33 7.87 -5.09 -4.41
CA ILE A 33 6.49 -5.56 -4.45
C ILE A 33 6.24 -6.35 -3.17
N SER A 34 5.11 -6.11 -2.54
CA SER A 34 4.74 -6.81 -1.31
C SER A 34 3.24 -7.12 -1.33
N THR A 35 2.76 -7.85 -0.33
CA THR A 35 1.36 -8.24 -0.23
C THR A 35 0.91 -8.12 1.23
N CYS A 36 -0.28 -7.53 1.42
CA CYS A 36 -0.98 -7.57 2.70
C CYS A 36 -2.21 -8.46 2.54
N TYR A 37 -2.49 -9.30 3.52
CA TYR A 37 -3.55 -10.30 3.41
C TYR A 37 -4.87 -9.85 4.02
N THR A 38 -4.86 -8.77 4.80
CA THR A 38 -6.07 -8.20 5.39
C THR A 38 -6.02 -6.69 5.35
N GLN A 39 -7.18 -6.06 5.47
CA GLN A 39 -7.25 -4.60 5.55
C GLN A 39 -6.56 -4.07 6.80
N GLU A 40 -6.69 -4.77 7.91
CA GLU A 40 -6.06 -4.38 9.16
C GLU A 40 -4.53 -4.35 9.02
N GLU A 41 -3.99 -5.36 8.35
CA GLU A 41 -2.55 -5.44 8.07
C GLU A 41 -2.09 -4.28 7.20
N LEU A 42 -2.88 -3.96 6.17
CA LEU A 42 -2.58 -2.82 5.30
C LEU A 42 -2.59 -1.50 6.07
N GLN A 43 -3.60 -1.27 6.88
CA GLN A 43 -3.71 -0.03 7.65
C GLN A 43 -2.55 0.12 8.63
N ASP A 44 -2.17 -0.97 9.28
CA ASP A 44 -1.04 -0.97 10.20
C ASP A 44 0.26 -0.62 9.48
N PHE A 45 0.48 -1.20 8.30
CA PHE A 45 1.66 -0.92 7.49
C PHE A 45 1.73 0.55 7.09
N LEU A 46 0.62 1.09 6.57
CA LEU A 46 0.58 2.48 6.14
C LEU A 46 0.87 3.44 7.29
N GLN A 47 0.31 3.16 8.45
CA GLN A 47 0.47 4.01 9.61
C GLN A 47 1.89 3.97 10.15
N ARG A 48 2.48 2.79 10.25
CA ARG A 48 3.85 2.63 10.76
C ARG A 48 4.87 3.30 9.88
N ASN A 49 4.64 3.36 8.59
CA ASN A 49 5.59 3.88 7.61
C ASN A 49 5.24 5.30 7.16
N ASN A 50 4.27 5.92 7.82
CA ASN A 50 3.88 7.31 7.55
C ASN A 50 3.44 7.56 6.11
N PHE A 51 2.74 6.60 5.53
CA PHE A 51 2.14 6.77 4.22
C PHE A 51 0.85 7.55 4.33
N GLN A 52 0.67 8.50 3.43
CA GLN A 52 -0.56 9.27 3.34
C GLN A 52 -1.15 9.14 1.96
N LYS A 53 -2.47 9.13 1.89
CA LYS A 53 -3.17 9.02 0.62
C LYS A 53 -2.90 10.26 -0.23
N CYS A 54 -2.60 10.02 -1.49
CA CYS A 54 -2.39 11.11 -2.45
C CYS A 54 -3.70 11.75 -2.89
#